data_390ed0e7314f1565498a0f1dae1e0ca7
#
_entry.id   390ed0e7314f1565498a0f1dae1e0ca7
#
_cell.length_a   1.000
_cell.length_b   1.000
_cell.length_c   1.000
_cell.angle_alpha   90.00
_cell.angle_beta   90.00
_cell.angle_gamma   90.00
#
_symmetry.space_group_name_H-M   'P 1'
#
loop_
_entity.id
_entity.type
_entity.pdbx_description
1 polymer ?
#
loop_
_entity_poly.entity_id
_entity_poly.type
_entity_poly.pdbx_seq_one_letter_code
_entity_poly.pdbx_strand_id
1 'polypeptide(L)'
;MVKLFMLDNYDSFTYNLVQYFSELGAEVEVARNDEITIEEIEAMDPDLICVSPGPCTPAEAGISVDVIKHFAGQAPILGVCLGHQSIAVAFGGKVIRAKELMHGKTSPITHEETDVFAELPSPYTVTRYHSLAVDRDSLPECLEVTAQTEDGEIMAIAHKELPVFGVQFHPESVLSEYGHELLNNFLKYAK
;
A
#
# COMPACT_ATOMS: atom_id res chain seq x y z
N MET A 1 -2.52 -10.27 -20.19
CA MET A 1 -1.53 -9.67 -19.28
C MET A 1 -2.25 -8.74 -18.32
N VAL A 2 -1.94 -8.83 -17.05
CA VAL A 2 -2.53 -7.99 -16.02
C VAL A 2 -2.04 -6.56 -16.15
N LYS A 3 -2.96 -5.59 -16.20
CA LYS A 3 -2.64 -4.16 -16.26
C LYS A 3 -2.71 -3.55 -14.87
N LEU A 4 -1.58 -3.02 -14.41
CA LEU A 4 -1.50 -2.33 -13.12
C LEU A 4 -1.18 -0.85 -13.35
N PHE A 5 -2.01 0.02 -12.77
CA PHE A 5 -1.71 1.44 -12.73
C PHE A 5 -0.98 1.78 -11.44
N MET A 6 0.19 2.43 -11.54
CA MET A 6 0.99 2.89 -10.42
C MET A 6 0.86 4.40 -10.29
N LEU A 7 0.25 4.85 -9.20
CA LEU A 7 0.18 6.29 -8.88
C LEU A 7 1.45 6.66 -8.11
N ASP A 8 2.31 7.45 -8.76
CA ASP A 8 3.62 7.84 -8.21
C ASP A 8 3.49 9.09 -7.34
N ASN A 9 3.79 8.95 -6.05
CA ASN A 9 3.78 10.04 -5.08
C ASN A 9 5.14 10.75 -4.99
N TYR A 10 5.90 10.82 -6.09
CA TYR A 10 7.21 11.48 -6.13
C TYR A 10 8.21 10.80 -5.20
N ASP A 11 8.27 9.48 -5.26
CA ASP A 11 9.13 8.68 -4.41
C ASP A 11 10.17 7.92 -5.24
N SER A 12 11.41 7.88 -4.73
CA SER A 12 12.50 7.17 -5.39
C SER A 12 12.29 5.65 -5.40
N PHE A 13 11.47 5.11 -4.48
CA PHE A 13 11.21 3.67 -4.41
C PHE A 13 10.08 3.21 -5.34
N THR A 14 9.35 4.14 -5.97
CA THR A 14 8.23 3.79 -6.86
C THR A 14 8.68 2.84 -7.97
N TYR A 15 9.82 3.11 -8.61
CA TYR A 15 10.29 2.28 -9.71
C TYR A 15 10.80 0.91 -9.27
N ASN A 16 11.17 0.75 -8.01
CA ASN A 16 11.47 -0.58 -7.46
C ASN A 16 10.18 -1.42 -7.40
N LEU A 17 9.06 -0.81 -7.00
CA LEU A 17 7.75 -1.47 -7.07
C LEU A 17 7.38 -1.82 -8.50
N VAL A 18 7.57 -0.90 -9.43
CA VAL A 18 7.32 -1.13 -10.86
C VAL A 18 8.14 -2.32 -11.36
N GLN A 19 9.42 -2.38 -10.99
CA GLN A 19 10.29 -3.48 -11.38
C GLN A 19 9.79 -4.81 -10.83
N TYR A 20 9.43 -4.87 -9.54
CA TYR A 20 8.93 -6.09 -8.92
C TYR A 20 7.65 -6.57 -9.61
N PHE A 21 6.69 -5.68 -9.84
CA PHE A 21 5.45 -6.05 -10.54
C PHE A 21 5.73 -6.51 -11.97
N SER A 22 6.66 -5.84 -12.66
CA SER A 22 7.03 -6.24 -14.03
C SER A 22 7.68 -7.62 -14.05
N GLU A 23 8.54 -7.92 -13.08
CA GLU A 23 9.15 -9.24 -12.92
C GLU A 23 8.11 -10.34 -12.67
N LEU A 24 6.99 -9.97 -12.05
CA LEU A 24 5.87 -10.88 -11.78
C LEU A 24 4.90 -10.99 -12.97
N GLY A 25 5.19 -10.32 -14.08
CA GLY A 25 4.42 -10.44 -15.32
C GLY A 25 3.34 -9.39 -15.52
N ALA A 26 3.26 -8.36 -14.68
CA ALA A 26 2.29 -7.29 -14.86
C ALA A 26 2.78 -6.26 -15.87
N GLU A 27 1.83 -5.68 -16.61
CA GLU A 27 2.06 -4.50 -17.44
C GLU A 27 1.77 -3.28 -16.58
N VAL A 28 2.80 -2.46 -16.30
CA VAL A 28 2.67 -1.35 -15.36
C VAL A 28 2.70 -0.01 -16.11
N GLU A 29 1.69 0.82 -15.88
CA GLU A 29 1.67 2.22 -16.32
C GLU A 29 1.85 3.11 -15.09
N VAL A 30 2.72 4.11 -15.19
CA VAL A 30 3.07 5.01 -14.09
C VAL A 30 2.68 6.43 -14.45
N ALA A 31 2.03 7.14 -13.52
CA ALA A 31 1.82 8.58 -13.62
C ALA A 31 1.91 9.20 -12.23
N ARG A 32 2.40 10.43 -12.17
CA ARG A 32 2.53 11.16 -10.91
C ARG A 32 1.20 11.69 -10.43
N ASN A 33 1.07 11.88 -9.13
CA ASN A 33 -0.17 12.24 -8.45
C ASN A 33 -0.77 13.61 -8.83
N ASP A 34 -0.03 14.44 -9.54
CA ASP A 34 -0.46 15.74 -10.03
C ASP A 34 -0.43 15.86 -11.56
N GLU A 35 -0.14 14.76 -12.26
CA GLU A 35 0.00 14.73 -13.72
C GLU A 35 -1.05 13.84 -14.40
N ILE A 36 -2.03 13.36 -13.66
CA ILE A 36 -3.10 12.52 -14.19
C ILE A 36 -4.42 12.83 -13.49
N THR A 37 -5.51 12.59 -14.17
CA THR A 37 -6.86 12.77 -13.61
C THR A 37 -7.53 11.40 -13.40
N ILE A 38 -8.58 11.40 -12.56
CA ILE A 38 -9.37 10.18 -12.33
C ILE A 38 -9.99 9.68 -13.64
N GLU A 39 -10.47 10.58 -14.48
CA GLU A 39 -11.05 10.25 -15.78
C GLU A 39 -10.05 9.55 -16.70
N GLU A 40 -8.80 10.02 -16.68
CA GLU A 40 -7.73 9.38 -17.46
C GLU A 40 -7.40 7.97 -16.95
N ILE A 41 -7.42 7.77 -15.61
CA ILE A 41 -7.22 6.44 -15.03
C ILE A 41 -8.39 5.52 -15.42
N GLU A 42 -9.62 6.01 -15.38
CA GLU A 42 -10.79 5.23 -15.83
C GLU A 42 -10.65 4.81 -17.29
N ALA A 43 -10.15 5.71 -18.15
CA ALA A 43 -9.94 5.41 -19.57
C ALA A 43 -8.90 4.32 -19.80
N MET A 44 -7.93 4.20 -18.90
CA MET A 44 -6.93 3.12 -18.93
C MET A 44 -7.54 1.75 -18.60
N ASP A 45 -8.64 1.75 -17.85
CA ASP A 45 -9.33 0.53 -17.37
C ASP A 45 -8.36 -0.47 -16.74
N PRO A 46 -7.63 -0.07 -15.67
CA PRO A 46 -6.63 -0.96 -15.06
C PRO A 46 -7.29 -2.12 -14.31
N ASP A 47 -6.62 -3.27 -14.31
CA ASP A 47 -7.06 -4.43 -13.53
C ASP A 47 -6.74 -4.25 -12.04
N LEU A 48 -5.72 -3.46 -11.74
CA LEU A 48 -5.23 -3.21 -10.38
C LEU A 48 -4.67 -1.80 -10.28
N ILE A 49 -4.73 -1.22 -9.07
CA ILE A 49 -4.14 0.09 -8.77
C ILE A 49 -3.20 -0.05 -7.58
N CYS A 50 -2.00 0.50 -7.70
CA CYS A 50 -1.06 0.62 -6.59
C CYS A 50 -0.78 2.10 -6.32
N VAL A 51 -0.91 2.51 -5.07
CA VAL A 51 -0.59 3.88 -4.62
C VAL A 51 0.76 3.83 -3.92
N SER A 52 1.75 4.51 -4.50
CA SER A 52 3.16 4.36 -4.12
C SER A 52 3.50 5.02 -2.79
N PRO A 53 4.67 4.71 -2.23
CA PRO A 53 5.26 5.52 -1.17
C PRO A 53 5.42 6.98 -1.62
N GLY A 54 5.67 7.87 -0.68
CA GLY A 54 5.93 9.26 -0.96
C GLY A 54 6.24 10.05 0.30
N PRO A 55 6.67 11.30 0.15
CA PRO A 55 6.96 12.17 1.28
C PRO A 55 5.69 12.76 1.89
N CYS A 56 5.84 13.35 3.08
CA CYS A 56 4.82 14.14 3.75
C CYS A 56 3.61 13.33 4.20
N THR A 57 2.40 13.85 4.02
CA THR A 57 1.15 13.27 4.51
C THR A 57 0.18 12.98 3.36
N PRO A 58 -0.87 12.18 3.59
CA PRO A 58 -1.90 11.95 2.58
C PRO A 58 -2.55 13.23 2.05
N ALA A 59 -2.66 14.26 2.87
CA ALA A 59 -3.21 15.56 2.44
C ALA A 59 -2.37 16.23 1.37
N GLU A 60 -1.09 15.87 1.28
CA GLU A 60 -0.12 16.44 0.35
C GLU A 60 0.21 15.49 -0.81
N ALA A 61 -0.53 14.40 -0.94
CA ALA A 61 -0.29 13.35 -1.93
C ALA A 61 -1.13 13.51 -3.21
N GLY A 62 -1.41 14.74 -3.62
CA GLY A 62 -2.18 14.99 -4.84
C GLY A 62 -3.53 14.31 -4.82
N ILE A 63 -3.83 13.52 -5.85
CA ILE A 63 -5.12 12.83 -5.99
C ILE A 63 -5.17 11.47 -5.30
N SER A 64 -4.15 11.08 -4.52
CA SER A 64 -4.08 9.71 -3.96
C SER A 64 -5.32 9.30 -3.16
N VAL A 65 -5.78 10.15 -2.25
CA VAL A 65 -6.98 9.87 -1.44
C VAL A 65 -8.22 9.77 -2.34
N ASP A 66 -8.36 10.69 -3.29
CA ASP A 66 -9.51 10.69 -4.20
C ASP A 66 -9.53 9.46 -5.13
N VAL A 67 -8.37 9.03 -5.59
CA VAL A 67 -8.24 7.78 -6.38
C VAL A 67 -8.74 6.58 -5.57
N ILE A 68 -8.32 6.48 -4.32
CA ILE A 68 -8.74 5.38 -3.45
C ILE A 68 -10.26 5.41 -3.26
N LYS A 69 -10.83 6.58 -2.95
CA LYS A 69 -12.27 6.72 -2.78
C LYS A 69 -13.06 6.35 -4.02
N HIS A 70 -12.56 6.77 -5.18
CA HIS A 70 -13.26 6.57 -6.46
C HIS A 70 -13.21 5.11 -6.91
N PHE A 71 -12.04 4.48 -6.82
CA PHE A 71 -11.83 3.14 -7.38
C PHE A 71 -12.08 2.00 -6.38
N ALA A 72 -12.29 2.29 -5.10
CA ALA A 72 -12.65 1.27 -4.11
C ALA A 72 -13.93 0.57 -4.57
N GLY A 73 -13.87 -0.75 -4.73
CA GLY A 73 -14.97 -1.54 -5.28
C GLY A 73 -14.99 -1.64 -6.80
N GLN A 74 -14.18 -0.87 -7.51
CA GLN A 74 -14.07 -0.94 -8.98
C GLN A 74 -12.82 -1.67 -9.42
N ALA A 75 -11.71 -1.49 -8.70
CA ALA A 75 -10.46 -2.18 -8.94
C ALA A 75 -9.78 -2.49 -7.61
N PRO A 76 -9.06 -3.61 -7.48
CA PRO A 76 -8.27 -3.87 -6.29
C PRO A 76 -7.18 -2.80 -6.11
N ILE A 77 -6.94 -2.40 -4.86
CA ILE A 77 -6.00 -1.33 -4.53
C ILE A 77 -5.00 -1.81 -3.51
N LEU A 78 -3.71 -1.58 -3.77
CA LEU A 78 -2.64 -1.73 -2.80
C LEU A 78 -2.01 -0.36 -2.53
N GLY A 79 -1.95 0.03 -1.28
CA GLY A 79 -1.23 1.24 -0.86
C GLY A 79 0.04 0.87 -0.12
N VAL A 80 1.16 1.49 -0.47
CA VAL A 80 2.45 1.24 0.17
C VAL A 80 2.91 2.51 0.87
N CYS A 81 3.23 2.42 2.15
CA CYS A 81 3.70 3.51 3.02
C CYS A 81 2.72 4.71 2.99
N LEU A 82 3.00 5.78 2.26
CA LEU A 82 2.08 6.89 2.09
C LEU A 82 0.74 6.43 1.50
N GLY A 83 0.77 5.47 0.57
CA GLY A 83 -0.45 4.88 -0.01
C GLY A 83 -1.30 4.15 1.02
N HIS A 84 -0.67 3.44 1.95
CA HIS A 84 -1.34 2.81 3.09
C HIS A 84 -2.02 3.84 3.98
N GLN A 85 -1.30 4.91 4.32
CA GLN A 85 -1.84 6.01 5.11
C GLN A 85 -3.01 6.70 4.38
N SER A 86 -2.90 6.83 3.07
CA SER A 86 -3.95 7.41 2.23
C SER A 86 -5.23 6.56 2.22
N ILE A 87 -5.10 5.23 2.30
CA ILE A 87 -6.25 4.34 2.44
C ILE A 87 -6.98 4.62 3.77
N ALA A 88 -6.23 4.70 4.87
CA ALA A 88 -6.84 5.00 6.16
C ALA A 88 -7.62 6.32 6.13
N VAL A 89 -7.02 7.37 5.58
CA VAL A 89 -7.66 8.69 5.45
C VAL A 89 -8.89 8.63 4.54
N ALA A 90 -8.80 7.90 3.43
CA ALA A 90 -9.91 7.79 2.47
C ALA A 90 -11.18 7.22 3.12
N PHE A 91 -11.03 6.34 4.08
CA PHE A 91 -12.16 5.71 4.79
C PHE A 91 -12.48 6.37 6.14
N GLY A 92 -11.83 7.49 6.49
CA GLY A 92 -12.17 8.30 7.66
C GLY A 92 -11.22 8.16 8.86
N GLY A 93 -10.14 7.41 8.72
CA GLY A 93 -9.12 7.28 9.75
C GLY A 93 -8.15 8.47 9.78
N LYS A 94 -7.27 8.45 10.77
CA LYS A 94 -6.27 9.51 10.97
C LYS A 94 -4.86 8.94 10.91
N VAL A 95 -3.93 9.80 10.57
CA VAL A 95 -2.50 9.52 10.57
C VAL A 95 -1.87 10.36 11.68
N ILE A 96 -1.07 9.71 12.52
CA ILE A 96 -0.42 10.33 13.68
C ILE A 96 1.09 10.06 13.61
N ARG A 97 1.83 10.68 14.51
CA ARG A 97 3.26 10.41 14.62
C ARG A 97 3.49 8.95 15.05
N ALA A 98 4.39 8.25 14.35
CA ALA A 98 4.75 6.88 14.69
C ALA A 98 5.43 6.82 16.06
N LYS A 99 5.39 5.64 16.69
CA LYS A 99 6.04 5.43 18.00
C LYS A 99 7.54 5.66 17.93
N GLU A 100 8.15 5.32 16.80
CA GLU A 100 9.57 5.57 16.52
C GLU A 100 9.74 6.09 15.10
N LEU A 101 10.68 7.02 14.91
CA LEU A 101 11.10 7.43 13.58
C LEU A 101 11.86 6.29 12.92
N MET A 102 11.39 5.83 11.79
CA MET A 102 12.02 4.75 11.02
C MET A 102 12.60 5.28 9.71
N HIS A 103 13.87 5.00 9.48
CA HIS A 103 14.56 5.38 8.25
C HIS A 103 15.51 4.27 7.83
N GLY A 104 15.02 3.35 7.01
CA GLY A 104 15.79 2.20 6.55
C GLY A 104 16.02 1.14 7.61
N LYS A 105 15.25 1.16 8.68
CA LYS A 105 15.35 0.16 9.76
C LYS A 105 14.45 -1.02 9.47
N THR A 106 14.87 -2.19 9.92
CA THR A 106 14.06 -3.40 9.79
C THR A 106 13.33 -3.70 11.10
N SER A 107 12.17 -4.34 10.99
CA SER A 107 11.39 -4.79 12.13
C SER A 107 10.68 -6.10 11.79
N PRO A 108 10.55 -7.02 12.76
CA PRO A 108 9.67 -8.17 12.55
C PRO A 108 8.22 -7.72 12.67
N ILE A 109 7.37 -8.30 11.83
CA ILE A 109 5.93 -8.09 11.88
C ILE A 109 5.22 -9.42 12.07
N THR A 110 4.08 -9.40 12.74
CA THR A 110 3.17 -10.56 12.80
C THR A 110 1.93 -10.26 11.97
N HIS A 111 1.37 -11.29 11.34
CA HIS A 111 0.15 -11.21 10.55
C HIS A 111 -0.65 -12.50 10.70
N GLU A 112 -1.86 -12.54 10.15
CA GLU A 112 -2.75 -13.69 10.30
C GLU A 112 -2.90 -14.52 9.01
N GLU A 113 -1.94 -14.42 8.10
CA GLU A 113 -1.89 -15.16 6.84
C GLU A 113 -3.11 -14.91 5.93
N THR A 114 -3.70 -13.71 6.02
CA THR A 114 -4.86 -13.32 5.20
C THR A 114 -4.46 -12.36 4.08
N ASP A 115 -5.28 -12.31 3.03
CA ASP A 115 -5.16 -11.35 1.92
C ASP A 115 -3.77 -11.39 1.28
N VAL A 116 -3.06 -10.27 1.27
CA VAL A 116 -1.72 -10.19 0.67
C VAL A 116 -0.67 -10.98 1.45
N PHE A 117 -1.00 -11.41 2.67
CA PHE A 117 -0.11 -12.23 3.49
C PHE A 117 -0.37 -13.74 3.35
N ALA A 118 -1.23 -14.15 2.43
CA ALA A 118 -1.56 -15.57 2.24
C ALA A 118 -0.29 -16.38 1.97
N GLU A 119 -0.14 -17.47 2.73
CA GLU A 119 0.99 -18.41 2.65
C GLU A 119 2.36 -17.82 3.02
N LEU A 120 2.41 -16.63 3.61
CA LEU A 120 3.67 -16.06 4.10
C LEU A 120 3.89 -16.45 5.55
N PRO A 121 5.17 -16.66 5.96
CA PRO A 121 5.46 -16.99 7.36
C PRO A 121 5.19 -15.79 8.27
N SER A 122 4.88 -16.05 9.53
CA SER A 122 4.68 -15.04 10.56
C SER A 122 5.39 -15.46 11.83
N PRO A 123 6.30 -14.64 12.41
CA PRO A 123 6.68 -13.31 11.93
C PRO A 123 7.66 -13.36 10.75
N TYR A 124 7.82 -12.21 10.07
CA TYR A 124 8.93 -12.02 9.15
C TYR A 124 9.39 -10.56 9.16
N THR A 125 10.55 -10.28 8.58
CA THR A 125 11.23 -8.99 8.69
C THR A 125 10.94 -8.10 7.50
N VAL A 126 10.61 -6.83 7.77
CA VAL A 126 10.31 -5.81 6.76
C VAL A 126 11.13 -4.55 6.99
N THR A 127 11.33 -3.78 5.92
CA THR A 127 12.01 -2.48 5.98
C THR A 127 10.99 -1.36 6.16
N ARG A 128 11.31 -0.43 7.05
CA ARG A 128 10.46 0.69 7.42
C ARG A 128 11.14 2.03 7.10
N TYR A 129 10.40 2.93 6.45
CA TYR A 129 10.80 4.31 6.15
C TYR A 129 9.63 5.24 6.45
N HIS A 130 9.29 5.45 7.74
CA HIS A 130 8.17 6.32 8.06
C HIS A 130 8.34 7.02 9.41
N SER A 131 7.81 8.22 9.51
CA SER A 131 7.70 8.98 10.76
C SER A 131 6.25 9.11 11.21
N LEU A 132 5.32 8.69 10.37
CA LEU A 132 3.88 8.72 10.62
C LEU A 132 3.32 7.30 10.54
N ALA A 133 2.19 7.08 11.20
CA ALA A 133 1.50 5.81 11.22
C ALA A 133 -0.01 6.02 11.28
N VAL A 134 -0.76 5.01 10.87
CA VAL A 134 -2.23 5.02 11.02
C VAL A 134 -2.58 4.92 12.50
N ASP A 135 -3.47 5.79 12.94
CA ASP A 135 -3.95 5.81 14.33
C ASP A 135 -4.94 4.67 14.57
N ARG A 136 -4.57 3.77 15.47
CA ARG A 136 -5.40 2.61 15.82
C ARG A 136 -6.75 3.04 16.43
N ASP A 137 -6.74 4.11 17.24
CA ASP A 137 -7.96 4.56 17.94
C ASP A 137 -8.99 5.17 16.99
N SER A 138 -8.58 5.70 15.86
CA SER A 138 -9.48 6.29 14.86
C SER A 138 -9.72 5.38 13.66
N LEU A 139 -9.23 4.14 13.68
CA LEU A 139 -9.40 3.22 12.55
C LEU A 139 -10.89 2.96 12.33
N PRO A 140 -11.41 3.25 11.12
CA PRO A 140 -12.85 3.05 10.86
C PRO A 140 -13.22 1.58 10.89
N GLU A 141 -14.50 1.30 11.19
CA GLU A 141 -15.00 -0.09 11.31
C GLU A 141 -14.84 -0.92 10.04
N CYS A 142 -14.83 -0.29 8.87
CA CYS A 142 -14.67 -1.00 7.60
C CYS A 142 -13.26 -1.50 7.35
N LEU A 143 -12.28 -1.03 8.13
CA LEU A 143 -10.88 -1.45 8.02
C LEU A 143 -10.48 -2.32 9.21
N GLU A 144 -9.57 -3.25 8.96
CA GLU A 144 -8.98 -4.08 10.03
C GLU A 144 -7.47 -4.08 9.93
N VAL A 145 -6.82 -4.25 11.07
CA VAL A 145 -5.36 -4.39 11.15
C VAL A 145 -5.01 -5.82 10.77
N THR A 146 -4.17 -6.00 9.74
CA THR A 146 -3.77 -7.33 9.27
C THR A 146 -2.33 -7.67 9.61
N ALA A 147 -1.52 -6.68 9.97
CA ALA A 147 -0.15 -6.91 10.46
C ALA A 147 0.26 -5.81 11.42
N GLN A 148 1.14 -6.13 12.36
CA GLN A 148 1.64 -5.18 13.35
C GLN A 148 3.03 -5.58 13.85
N THR A 149 3.74 -4.61 14.43
CA THR A 149 4.99 -4.86 15.13
C THR A 149 4.72 -5.39 16.55
N GLU A 150 5.77 -5.82 17.23
CA GLU A 150 5.67 -6.33 18.61
C GLU A 150 5.10 -5.26 19.56
N ASP A 151 5.47 -3.98 19.37
CA ASP A 151 4.96 -2.87 20.18
C ASP A 151 3.57 -2.36 19.73
N GLY A 152 2.94 -3.03 18.78
CA GLY A 152 1.58 -2.73 18.35
C GLY A 152 1.44 -1.63 17.31
N GLU A 153 2.54 -1.22 16.64
CA GLU A 153 2.44 -0.29 15.52
C GLU A 153 1.76 -0.97 14.34
N ILE A 154 0.74 -0.34 13.76
CA ILE A 154 0.03 -0.90 12.59
C ILE A 154 0.98 -0.96 11.40
N MET A 155 1.14 -2.15 10.84
CA MET A 155 1.99 -2.38 9.67
C MET A 155 1.21 -2.74 8.42
N ALA A 156 -0.05 -3.15 8.56
CA ALA A 156 -0.92 -3.38 7.41
C ALA A 156 -2.38 -3.26 7.81
N ILE A 157 -3.20 -2.83 6.86
CA ILE A 157 -4.65 -2.76 6.99
C ILE A 157 -5.31 -3.36 5.76
N ALA A 158 -6.55 -3.79 5.90
CA ALA A 158 -7.36 -4.25 4.78
C ALA A 158 -8.81 -3.81 4.99
N HIS A 159 -9.52 -3.55 3.90
CA HIS A 159 -10.96 -3.36 3.96
C HIS A 159 -11.62 -4.73 4.19
N LYS A 160 -12.62 -4.77 5.05
CA LYS A 160 -13.28 -6.03 5.43
C LYS A 160 -14.07 -6.67 4.29
N GLU A 161 -14.54 -5.87 3.32
CA GLU A 161 -15.38 -6.35 2.22
C GLU A 161 -14.77 -6.13 0.84
N LEU A 162 -14.01 -5.04 0.65
CA LEU A 162 -13.44 -4.68 -0.66
C LEU A 162 -11.98 -5.11 -0.75
N PRO A 163 -11.46 -5.41 -1.96
CA PRO A 163 -10.05 -5.74 -2.13
C PRO A 163 -9.18 -4.47 -2.09
N VAL A 164 -9.07 -3.87 -0.92
CA VAL A 164 -8.27 -2.68 -0.65
C VAL A 164 -7.32 -3.02 0.49
N PHE A 165 -6.02 -2.96 0.22
CA PHE A 165 -4.97 -3.40 1.14
C PHE A 165 -3.90 -2.32 1.29
N GLY A 166 -3.41 -2.11 2.51
CA GLY A 166 -2.33 -1.19 2.77
C GLY A 166 -1.23 -1.85 3.57
N VAL A 167 0.03 -1.55 3.22
CA VAL A 167 1.21 -1.96 3.99
C VAL A 167 2.04 -0.72 4.32
N GLN A 168 2.43 -0.57 5.58
CA GLN A 168 3.22 0.57 6.03
C GLN A 168 4.70 0.41 5.65
N PHE A 169 5.14 -0.80 5.50
CA PHE A 169 6.52 -1.14 5.16
C PHE A 169 6.73 -1.13 3.64
N HIS A 170 7.98 -1.32 3.23
CA HIS A 170 8.40 -1.32 1.83
C HIS A 170 8.70 -2.73 1.35
N PRO A 171 7.74 -3.43 0.72
CA PRO A 171 7.99 -4.78 0.19
C PRO A 171 9.03 -4.81 -0.93
N GLU A 172 9.23 -3.68 -1.62
CA GLU A 172 10.19 -3.53 -2.71
C GLU A 172 11.64 -3.37 -2.22
N SER A 173 11.84 -3.18 -0.92
CA SER A 173 13.19 -3.03 -0.35
C SER A 173 13.90 -4.38 -0.28
N VAL A 174 15.20 -4.37 -0.62
CA VAL A 174 16.04 -5.58 -0.60
C VAL A 174 16.07 -6.23 0.80
N LEU A 175 15.98 -5.44 1.86
CA LEU A 175 16.01 -5.95 3.22
C LEU A 175 14.65 -6.45 3.73
N SER A 176 13.58 -6.25 2.97
CA SER A 176 12.28 -6.85 3.28
C SER A 176 12.24 -8.28 2.78
N GLU A 177 11.82 -9.19 3.64
CA GLU A 177 11.58 -10.58 3.23
C GLU A 177 10.26 -10.68 2.48
N TYR A 178 10.12 -11.68 1.61
CA TYR A 178 8.88 -12.03 0.90
C TYR A 178 8.20 -10.90 0.14
N GLY A 179 8.98 -9.92 -0.36
CA GLY A 179 8.41 -8.79 -1.10
C GLY A 179 7.70 -9.22 -2.39
N HIS A 180 8.35 -10.04 -3.19
CA HIS A 180 7.74 -10.55 -4.43
C HIS A 180 6.50 -11.39 -4.16
N GLU A 181 6.54 -12.23 -3.14
CA GLU A 181 5.42 -13.11 -2.78
C GLU A 181 4.20 -12.29 -2.35
N LEU A 182 4.41 -11.24 -1.55
CA LEU A 182 3.32 -10.35 -1.13
C LEU A 182 2.72 -9.64 -2.34
N LEU A 183 3.55 -9.08 -3.21
CA LEU A 183 3.08 -8.37 -4.40
C LEU A 183 2.38 -9.32 -5.38
N ASN A 184 2.86 -10.56 -5.49
CA ASN A 184 2.19 -11.58 -6.29
C ASN A 184 0.81 -11.95 -5.73
N ASN A 185 0.68 -11.99 -4.41
CA ASN A 185 -0.61 -12.20 -3.77
C ASN A 185 -1.61 -11.10 -4.15
N PHE A 186 -1.14 -9.86 -4.22
CA PHE A 186 -1.98 -8.76 -4.69
C PHE A 186 -2.40 -8.94 -6.16
N LEU A 187 -1.48 -9.34 -7.03
CA LEU A 187 -1.77 -9.56 -8.45
C LEU A 187 -2.88 -10.60 -8.67
N LYS A 188 -3.05 -11.54 -7.76
CA LYS A 188 -4.10 -12.55 -7.84
C LYS A 188 -5.51 -11.99 -7.70
N TYR A 189 -5.65 -10.76 -7.22
CA TYR A 189 -6.95 -10.07 -7.14
C TYR A 189 -7.37 -9.42 -8.47
N ALA A 190 -6.52 -9.45 -9.50
CA ALA A 190 -6.85 -8.90 -10.82
C ALA A 190 -8.12 -9.55 -11.38
N LYS A 191 -8.93 -8.74 -12.05
CA LYS A 191 -10.19 -9.19 -12.66
C LYS A 191 -9.96 -10.03 -13.91
#